data_9fa73bc96c9d50a85b7158e31073cacd
#
_entry.id   9fa73bc96c9d50a85b7158e31073cacd
#
_cell.length_a   1.000
_cell.length_b   1.000
_cell.length_c   1.000
_cell.angle_alpha   90.00
_cell.angle_beta   90.00
_cell.angle_gamma   90.00
#
_symmetry.space_group_name_H-M   'P 1'
#
loop_
_entity.id
_entity.type
_entity.pdbx_description
1 polymer ?
#
loop_
_entity_poly.entity_id
_entity_poly.type
_entity_poly.pdbx_seq_one_letter_code
_entity_poly.pdbx_strand_id
1 'polypeptide(L)'
;MTRRHFIKTSAAATAGALLSTSALQAKAEAAPRPQPRIPRWRGFNLTELARGARGQSYHEADFALMAEWGFDFARLPMSYWAWADVHDWKAIDERALAPVDQAIEWGRRYGIHINLNFHRIPGYCVNGREREPFQLFDSPRADLERALDAAVHHWRFFARRYQAVPSERLSFDLFNEPPFMSDQSRYVEIARALIAAIREESPARLIVADGADIGQTPVLALIDEGIVQSTRGYLPKMVSHYTATWVPKREFESFEKPTWPMIAANGEKWDREKLRHELIEKWQPLVARGAPVHVGEWGCLAATPHAAALGWMTDLLALWKEAGWGWAVWNLRGHFGPLDSGREDVAYENFRGHKLDRKMLELLRTG
;
A
#
# COMPACT_ATOMS: atom_id res chain seq x y z
N MET A 1 -96.53 -27.57 19.51
CA MET A 1 -95.81 -28.65 18.85
C MET A 1 -95.04 -28.09 17.66
N THR A 2 -93.87 -27.52 17.83
CA THR A 2 -93.14 -26.93 16.75
C THR A 2 -91.62 -27.23 16.96
N ARG A 3 -91.07 -27.98 16.08
CA ARG A 3 -89.66 -28.33 16.04
C ARG A 3 -88.86 -27.11 15.49
N ARG A 4 -87.94 -26.61 16.25
CA ARG A 4 -86.91 -25.66 15.78
C ARG A 4 -85.66 -26.42 15.27
N HIS A 5 -85.36 -26.21 14.00
CA HIS A 5 -84.13 -26.66 13.35
C HIS A 5 -82.98 -25.75 13.80
N PHE A 6 -81.94 -26.38 14.26
CA PHE A 6 -80.61 -25.72 14.53
C PHE A 6 -79.74 -25.92 13.29
N ILE A 7 -79.43 -24.85 12.59
CA ILE A 7 -78.49 -24.81 11.50
C ILE A 7 -77.08 -24.62 12.12
N LYS A 8 -76.20 -25.60 11.95
CA LYS A 8 -74.84 -25.45 12.28
C LYS A 8 -74.05 -24.86 11.09
N THR A 9 -73.60 -23.63 11.24
CA THR A 9 -72.70 -22.97 10.31
C THR A 9 -71.26 -23.42 10.63
N SER A 10 -70.68 -24.16 9.70
CA SER A 10 -69.22 -24.50 9.73
C SER A 10 -68.46 -23.32 9.21
N ALA A 11 -67.60 -22.73 10.03
CA ALA A 11 -66.64 -21.75 9.61
C ALA A 11 -65.42 -22.48 9.05
N ALA A 12 -65.16 -22.35 7.75
CA ALA A 12 -63.92 -22.77 7.11
C ALA A 12 -62.84 -21.74 7.43
N ALA A 13 -61.81 -22.17 8.17
CA ALA A 13 -60.63 -21.38 8.38
C ALA A 13 -59.71 -21.50 7.16
N THR A 14 -59.61 -20.46 6.37
CA THR A 14 -58.62 -20.30 5.30
C THR A 14 -57.28 -19.91 5.94
N ALA A 15 -56.36 -20.84 6.02
CA ALA A 15 -54.97 -20.56 6.37
C ALA A 15 -54.28 -19.81 5.20
N GLY A 16 -54.17 -18.51 5.33
CA GLY A 16 -53.33 -17.69 4.44
C GLY A 16 -51.87 -17.98 4.68
N ALA A 17 -51.24 -18.67 3.74
CA ALA A 17 -49.80 -18.80 3.70
C ALA A 17 -49.17 -17.42 3.42
N LEU A 18 -48.58 -16.80 4.43
CA LEU A 18 -47.70 -15.65 4.28
C LEU A 18 -46.42 -16.15 3.63
N LEU A 19 -46.33 -16.03 2.31
CA LEU A 19 -45.06 -16.09 1.58
C LEU A 19 -44.24 -14.88 2.02
N SER A 20 -43.32 -15.09 2.93
CA SER A 20 -42.22 -14.16 3.20
C SER A 20 -41.29 -14.10 1.97
N THR A 21 -41.59 -13.16 1.10
CA THR A 21 -40.63 -12.74 0.06
C THR A 21 -39.46 -12.08 0.78
N SER A 22 -38.39 -12.86 1.03
CA SER A 22 -37.08 -12.33 1.31
C SER A 22 -36.64 -11.55 0.07
N ALA A 23 -36.91 -10.26 0.08
CA ALA A 23 -36.31 -9.34 -0.86
C ALA A 23 -34.81 -9.37 -0.58
N LEU A 24 -34.04 -10.11 -1.37
CA LEU A 24 -32.65 -9.80 -1.61
C LEU A 24 -32.65 -8.37 -2.16
N GLN A 25 -32.50 -7.39 -1.28
CA GLN A 25 -32.15 -6.03 -1.68
C GLN A 25 -30.79 -6.14 -2.36
N ALA A 26 -30.78 -6.17 -3.68
CA ALA A 26 -29.61 -5.85 -4.46
C ALA A 26 -29.14 -4.49 -3.94
N LYS A 27 -27.98 -4.48 -3.25
CA LYS A 27 -27.36 -3.26 -2.79
C LYS A 27 -27.11 -2.47 -4.07
N ALA A 28 -27.86 -1.38 -4.27
CA ALA A 28 -27.69 -0.51 -5.43
C ALA A 28 -26.20 -0.20 -5.53
N GLU A 29 -25.56 -0.53 -6.64
CA GLU A 29 -24.17 -0.18 -6.88
C GLU A 29 -24.07 1.35 -6.72
N ALA A 30 -23.24 1.78 -5.78
CA ALA A 30 -23.03 3.20 -5.56
C ALA A 30 -22.46 3.80 -6.84
N ALA A 31 -22.94 4.99 -7.21
CA ALA A 31 -22.43 5.68 -8.40
C ALA A 31 -20.90 5.83 -8.32
N PRO A 32 -20.20 5.70 -9.47
CA PRO A 32 -18.75 5.84 -9.52
C PRO A 32 -18.28 7.15 -8.89
N ARG A 33 -17.26 7.09 -8.05
CA ARG A 33 -16.67 8.28 -7.45
C ARG A 33 -15.72 8.97 -8.43
N PRO A 34 -15.64 10.30 -8.40
CA PRO A 34 -14.66 11.03 -9.20
C PRO A 34 -13.24 10.60 -8.83
N GLN A 35 -12.38 10.50 -9.85
CA GLN A 35 -10.99 10.16 -9.63
C GLN A 35 -10.26 11.31 -8.92
N PRO A 36 -9.46 11.02 -7.87
CA PRO A 36 -8.71 12.05 -7.18
C PRO A 36 -7.59 12.58 -8.10
N ARG A 37 -7.25 13.86 -7.93
CA ARG A 37 -6.06 14.44 -8.55
C ARG A 37 -4.96 14.52 -7.51
N ILE A 38 -3.81 13.95 -7.81
CA ILE A 38 -2.63 14.00 -6.95
C ILE A 38 -1.48 14.72 -7.66
N PRO A 39 -0.66 15.49 -6.94
CA PRO A 39 0.61 15.99 -7.46
C PRO A 39 1.55 14.82 -7.80
N ARG A 40 2.57 15.09 -8.58
CA ARG A 40 3.66 14.15 -8.79
C ARG A 40 4.58 14.16 -7.56
N TRP A 41 4.09 13.66 -6.44
CA TRP A 41 4.84 13.57 -5.18
C TRP A 41 6.08 12.71 -5.31
N ARG A 42 7.20 13.16 -4.75
CA ARG A 42 8.48 12.44 -4.77
C ARG A 42 9.07 12.41 -3.37
N GLY A 43 9.55 11.25 -2.95
CA GLY A 43 10.11 11.15 -1.62
C GLY A 43 10.55 9.75 -1.23
N PHE A 44 10.33 9.40 0.03
CA PHE A 44 10.91 8.22 0.64
C PHE A 44 9.92 7.48 1.53
N ASN A 45 10.20 6.19 1.71
CA ASN A 45 9.65 5.41 2.80
C ASN A 45 10.50 5.65 4.06
N LEU A 46 9.86 6.02 5.17
CA LEU A 46 10.46 6.10 6.49
C LEU A 46 10.03 4.88 7.29
N THR A 47 10.96 3.97 7.57
CA THR A 47 10.66 2.56 7.88
C THR A 47 10.71 2.21 9.37
N GLU A 48 10.75 3.19 10.26
CA GLU A 48 10.93 3.03 11.69
C GLU A 48 9.87 2.14 12.34
N LEU A 49 8.60 2.26 11.92
CA LEU A 49 7.49 1.46 12.46
C LEU A 49 7.14 0.22 11.60
N ALA A 50 7.84 -0.03 10.50
CA ALA A 50 7.50 -1.11 9.56
C ALA A 50 7.52 -2.50 10.20
N ARG A 51 8.41 -2.74 11.15
CA ARG A 51 8.55 -4.02 11.86
C ARG A 51 7.71 -4.11 13.13
N GLY A 52 7.01 -3.04 13.53
CA GLY A 52 6.15 -3.02 14.71
C GLY A 52 6.89 -3.03 16.05
N ALA A 53 8.17 -2.69 16.08
CA ALA A 53 8.89 -2.55 17.34
C ALA A 53 8.35 -1.35 18.11
N ARG A 54 7.94 -1.56 19.34
CA ARG A 54 7.43 -0.49 20.23
C ARG A 54 8.57 0.46 20.61
N GLY A 55 8.25 1.73 20.83
CA GLY A 55 9.20 2.76 21.23
C GLY A 55 10.11 3.29 20.12
N GLN A 56 9.88 2.90 18.87
CA GLN A 56 10.52 3.53 17.71
C GLN A 56 9.85 4.85 17.40
N SER A 57 10.62 5.81 16.86
CA SER A 57 10.16 7.14 16.47
C SER A 57 10.78 7.56 15.17
N TYR A 58 10.05 8.33 14.38
CA TYR A 58 10.59 9.06 13.24
C TYR A 58 11.49 10.20 13.72
N HIS A 59 12.30 10.75 12.83
CA HIS A 59 13.25 11.81 13.14
C HIS A 59 12.90 13.10 12.39
N GLU A 60 12.73 14.22 13.10
CA GLU A 60 12.45 15.53 12.48
C GLU A 60 13.49 15.92 11.43
N ALA A 61 14.76 15.54 11.67
CA ALA A 61 15.87 15.80 10.75
C ALA A 61 15.63 15.18 9.36
N ASP A 62 14.92 14.07 9.26
CA ASP A 62 14.63 13.42 7.97
C ASP A 62 13.63 14.27 7.16
N PHE A 63 12.61 14.81 7.80
CA PHE A 63 11.65 15.70 7.15
C PHE A 63 12.32 17.00 6.71
N ALA A 64 13.18 17.59 7.55
CA ALA A 64 13.95 18.78 7.21
C ALA A 64 14.87 18.53 6.01
N LEU A 65 15.58 17.39 5.98
CA LEU A 65 16.45 17.03 4.86
C LEU A 65 15.66 16.77 3.57
N MET A 66 14.54 16.06 3.64
CA MET A 66 13.70 15.83 2.47
C MET A 66 13.20 17.15 1.88
N ALA A 67 12.74 18.08 2.70
CA ALA A 67 12.31 19.40 2.25
C ALA A 67 13.46 20.22 1.65
N GLU A 68 14.65 20.23 2.29
CA GLU A 68 15.86 20.90 1.79
C GLU A 68 16.28 20.36 0.41
N TRP A 69 16.10 19.07 0.19
CA TRP A 69 16.43 18.42 -1.07
C TRP A 69 15.34 18.54 -2.14
N GLY A 70 14.18 19.11 -1.80
CA GLY A 70 13.07 19.34 -2.71
C GLY A 70 12.15 18.14 -2.88
N PHE A 71 12.08 17.24 -1.89
CA PHE A 71 11.10 16.16 -1.81
C PHE A 71 9.90 16.58 -0.99
N ASP A 72 8.73 16.05 -1.35
CA ASP A 72 7.43 16.48 -0.85
C ASP A 72 6.52 15.35 -0.39
N PHE A 73 7.06 14.12 -0.27
CA PHE A 73 6.29 12.92 0.07
C PHE A 73 7.04 12.00 1.04
N ALA A 74 6.35 11.55 2.08
CA ALA A 74 6.82 10.51 2.98
C ALA A 74 5.76 9.41 3.13
N ARG A 75 6.06 8.20 2.69
CA ARG A 75 5.28 7.01 3.03
C ARG A 75 5.80 6.45 4.35
N LEU A 76 4.88 6.19 5.27
CA LEU A 76 5.17 5.64 6.59
C LEU A 76 4.64 4.20 6.66
N PRO A 77 5.43 3.20 6.26
CA PRO A 77 5.06 1.82 6.45
C PRO A 77 5.05 1.48 7.94
N MET A 78 3.91 0.98 8.45
CA MET A 78 3.69 0.73 9.86
C MET A 78 3.11 -0.67 10.08
N SER A 79 3.58 -1.35 11.11
CA SER A 79 2.97 -2.57 11.60
C SER A 79 2.04 -2.26 12.77
N TYR A 80 0.81 -2.79 12.75
CA TYR A 80 -0.13 -2.60 13.85
C TYR A 80 0.39 -3.13 15.20
N TRP A 81 1.40 -3.99 15.19
CA TRP A 81 2.07 -4.48 16.42
C TRP A 81 2.73 -3.36 17.22
N ALA A 82 2.99 -2.19 16.62
CA ALA A 82 3.51 -1.04 17.34
C ALA A 82 2.51 -0.50 18.38
N TRP A 83 1.21 -0.65 18.17
CA TRP A 83 0.16 -0.09 19.02
C TRP A 83 -0.93 -1.08 19.47
N ALA A 84 -0.93 -2.33 19.01
CA ALA A 84 -1.86 -3.35 19.43
C ALA A 84 -1.17 -4.70 19.58
N ASP A 85 -1.76 -5.60 20.37
CA ASP A 85 -1.29 -6.97 20.53
C ASP A 85 -1.97 -7.89 19.51
N VAL A 86 -1.24 -8.88 19.03
CA VAL A 86 -1.74 -9.88 18.08
C VAL A 86 -2.88 -10.75 18.67
N HIS A 87 -2.95 -10.87 20.00
CA HIS A 87 -4.00 -11.61 20.71
C HIS A 87 -5.16 -10.73 21.19
N ASP A 88 -4.97 -9.39 21.14
CA ASP A 88 -6.02 -8.42 21.45
C ASP A 88 -6.00 -7.27 20.40
N TRP A 89 -6.40 -7.61 19.19
CA TRP A 89 -6.27 -6.74 18.03
C TRP A 89 -6.98 -5.40 18.17
N LYS A 90 -8.07 -5.35 18.96
CA LYS A 90 -8.91 -4.16 19.06
C LYS A 90 -8.49 -3.21 20.19
N ALA A 91 -7.62 -3.67 21.09
CA ALA A 91 -7.06 -2.82 22.14
C ALA A 91 -5.91 -1.97 21.60
N ILE A 92 -6.23 -0.76 21.14
CA ILE A 92 -5.24 0.18 20.60
C ILE A 92 -4.64 1.01 21.74
N ASP A 93 -3.33 0.91 21.94
CA ASP A 93 -2.58 1.83 22.80
C ASP A 93 -2.37 3.17 22.05
N GLU A 94 -3.23 4.13 22.33
CA GLU A 94 -3.17 5.45 21.68
C GLU A 94 -1.87 6.21 21.94
N ARG A 95 -1.19 5.96 23.06
CA ARG A 95 0.10 6.61 23.39
C ARG A 95 1.21 6.12 22.47
N ALA A 96 1.10 4.88 21.97
CA ALA A 96 2.06 4.33 21.01
C ALA A 96 1.95 4.99 19.62
N LEU A 97 0.91 5.80 19.37
CA LEU A 97 0.74 6.56 18.13
C LEU A 97 1.39 7.93 18.15
N ALA A 98 1.96 8.39 19.28
CA ALA A 98 2.65 9.67 19.35
C ALA A 98 3.72 9.89 18.28
N PRO A 99 4.52 8.88 17.84
CA PRO A 99 5.44 9.04 16.71
C PRO A 99 4.73 9.34 15.39
N VAL A 100 3.54 8.79 15.16
CA VAL A 100 2.74 9.04 13.95
C VAL A 100 2.18 10.46 13.97
N ASP A 101 1.63 10.89 15.11
CA ASP A 101 1.13 12.25 15.31
C ASP A 101 2.24 13.27 15.04
N GLN A 102 3.44 13.00 15.57
CA GLN A 102 4.62 13.86 15.39
C GLN A 102 5.07 13.92 13.93
N ALA A 103 5.07 12.79 13.22
CA ALA A 103 5.43 12.74 11.80
C ALA A 103 4.43 13.53 10.94
N ILE A 104 3.14 13.48 11.24
CA ILE A 104 2.10 14.28 10.55
C ILE A 104 2.35 15.78 10.80
N GLU A 105 2.71 16.17 12.01
CA GLU A 105 3.03 17.58 12.33
C GLU A 105 4.29 18.04 11.62
N TRP A 106 5.35 17.23 11.54
CA TRP A 106 6.54 17.55 10.75
C TRP A 106 6.22 17.63 9.25
N GLY A 107 5.39 16.73 8.73
CA GLY A 107 4.90 16.82 7.36
C GLY A 107 4.23 18.15 7.08
N ARG A 108 3.38 18.63 8.01
CA ARG A 108 2.76 19.96 7.94
C ARG A 108 3.79 21.10 7.96
N ARG A 109 4.76 21.03 8.86
CA ARG A 109 5.82 22.06 9.04
C ARG A 109 6.72 22.17 7.82
N TYR A 110 7.11 21.05 7.25
CA TYR A 110 8.08 20.99 6.15
C TYR A 110 7.43 20.88 4.75
N GLY A 111 6.11 20.92 4.66
CA GLY A 111 5.40 20.86 3.37
C GLY A 111 5.44 19.47 2.70
N ILE A 112 5.57 18.40 3.50
CA ILE A 112 5.65 17.02 3.04
C ILE A 112 4.30 16.34 3.21
N HIS A 113 3.76 15.74 2.15
CA HIS A 113 2.57 14.90 2.23
C HIS A 113 2.89 13.60 2.95
N ILE A 114 2.07 13.22 3.93
CA ILE A 114 2.23 11.98 4.69
C ILE A 114 1.27 10.92 4.14
N ASN A 115 1.80 9.75 3.85
CA ASN A 115 1.02 8.57 3.46
C ASN A 115 1.17 7.50 4.53
N LEU A 116 0.10 7.25 5.31
CA LEU A 116 0.09 6.20 6.33
C LEU A 116 -0.24 4.86 5.67
N ASN A 117 0.70 3.93 5.71
CA ASN A 117 0.52 2.60 5.16
C ASN A 117 0.53 1.55 6.27
N PHE A 118 -0.44 0.64 6.27
CA PHE A 118 -0.34 -0.56 7.10
C PHE A 118 0.53 -1.61 6.41
N HIS A 119 1.84 -1.58 6.70
CA HIS A 119 2.78 -2.58 6.20
C HIS A 119 2.47 -3.98 6.72
N ARG A 120 1.98 -4.03 7.98
CA ARG A 120 1.29 -5.16 8.58
C ARG A 120 -0.06 -4.69 9.11
N ILE A 121 -1.11 -5.30 8.60
CA ILE A 121 -2.49 -5.12 9.05
C ILE A 121 -2.94 -6.40 9.80
N PRO A 122 -3.90 -6.35 10.74
CA PRO A 122 -4.48 -7.57 11.28
C PRO A 122 -4.87 -8.56 10.18
N GLY A 123 -4.33 -9.77 10.25
CA GLY A 123 -4.57 -10.83 9.28
C GLY A 123 -3.69 -10.84 8.05
N TYR A 124 -2.77 -9.88 7.86
CA TYR A 124 -1.88 -9.94 6.70
C TYR A 124 -0.59 -9.12 6.86
N CYS A 125 0.48 -9.72 6.38
CA CYS A 125 1.71 -9.04 5.99
C CYS A 125 2.40 -9.85 4.89
N VAL A 126 2.98 -9.22 3.91
CA VAL A 126 3.73 -9.89 2.83
C VAL A 126 4.87 -10.75 3.39
N ASN A 127 5.51 -10.29 4.48
CA ASN A 127 6.57 -11.01 5.19
C ASN A 127 6.06 -11.52 6.55
N GLY A 128 6.06 -12.86 6.74
CA GLY A 128 5.68 -13.46 8.01
C GLY A 128 4.17 -13.39 8.28
N ARG A 129 3.36 -13.64 7.26
CA ARG A 129 1.88 -13.71 7.36
C ARG A 129 1.43 -14.83 8.30
N GLU A 130 2.20 -15.88 8.42
CA GLU A 130 1.96 -17.02 9.31
C GLU A 130 1.93 -16.65 10.80
N ARG A 131 2.38 -15.45 11.15
CA ARG A 131 2.33 -14.94 12.53
C ARG A 131 0.99 -14.34 12.91
N GLU A 132 0.11 -14.15 11.93
CA GLU A 132 -1.25 -13.70 12.19
C GLU A 132 -2.13 -14.89 12.59
N PRO A 133 -2.93 -14.81 13.67
CA PRO A 133 -3.76 -15.93 14.14
C PRO A 133 -4.91 -16.26 13.20
N PHE A 134 -5.38 -15.29 12.41
CA PHE A 134 -6.38 -15.43 11.35
C PHE A 134 -5.91 -14.66 10.13
N GLN A 135 -6.27 -15.13 8.93
CA GLN A 135 -5.73 -14.62 7.68
C GLN A 135 -6.79 -13.91 6.84
N LEU A 136 -6.42 -12.80 6.18
CA LEU A 136 -7.26 -12.15 5.16
C LEU A 136 -7.30 -12.92 3.84
N PHE A 137 -6.23 -13.66 3.53
CA PHE A 137 -6.08 -14.44 2.30
C PHE A 137 -5.84 -15.91 2.62
N ASP A 138 -6.17 -16.79 1.65
CA ASP A 138 -5.94 -18.25 1.73
C ASP A 138 -6.51 -18.87 3.03
N SER A 139 -7.68 -18.42 3.45
CA SER A 139 -8.28 -18.82 4.72
C SER A 139 -9.77 -19.12 4.60
N PRO A 140 -10.34 -19.92 5.52
CA PRO A 140 -11.78 -20.09 5.64
C PRO A 140 -12.51 -18.75 5.84
N ARG A 141 -13.78 -18.70 5.44
CA ARG A 141 -14.61 -17.48 5.53
C ARG A 141 -14.66 -16.89 6.93
N ALA A 142 -14.78 -17.73 7.96
CA ALA A 142 -14.84 -17.29 9.35
C ALA A 142 -13.55 -16.58 9.82
N ASP A 143 -12.38 -17.06 9.38
CA ASP A 143 -11.09 -16.47 9.70
C ASP A 143 -10.90 -15.13 8.98
N LEU A 144 -11.31 -15.05 7.70
CA LEU A 144 -11.37 -13.79 6.97
C LEU A 144 -12.22 -12.76 7.72
N GLU A 145 -13.44 -13.12 8.13
CA GLU A 145 -14.36 -12.19 8.80
C GLU A 145 -13.76 -11.63 10.09
N ARG A 146 -13.06 -12.48 10.88
CA ARG A 146 -12.36 -12.04 12.08
C ARG A 146 -11.22 -11.08 11.79
N ALA A 147 -10.38 -11.44 10.82
CA ALA A 147 -9.25 -10.60 10.41
C ALA A 147 -9.73 -9.27 9.81
N LEU A 148 -10.77 -9.32 8.98
CA LEU A 148 -11.34 -8.14 8.34
C LEU A 148 -12.01 -7.20 9.35
N ASP A 149 -12.74 -7.74 10.34
CA ASP A 149 -13.34 -6.95 11.41
C ASP A 149 -12.26 -6.19 12.23
N ALA A 150 -11.14 -6.84 12.52
CA ALA A 150 -10.02 -6.18 13.17
C ALA A 150 -9.37 -5.12 12.27
N ALA A 151 -9.13 -5.42 11.00
CA ALA A 151 -8.54 -4.48 10.04
C ALA A 151 -9.43 -3.23 9.83
N VAL A 152 -10.74 -3.44 9.71
CA VAL A 152 -11.76 -2.37 9.65
C VAL A 152 -11.74 -1.52 10.93
N HIS A 153 -11.67 -2.15 12.10
CA HIS A 153 -11.57 -1.45 13.38
C HIS A 153 -10.38 -0.49 13.42
N HIS A 154 -9.20 -0.95 13.00
CA HIS A 154 -8.00 -0.11 12.97
C HIS A 154 -8.16 1.06 11.99
N TRP A 155 -8.61 0.83 10.75
CA TRP A 155 -8.78 1.93 9.80
C TRP A 155 -9.87 2.92 10.22
N ARG A 156 -10.97 2.46 10.81
CA ARG A 156 -11.99 3.36 11.38
C ARG A 156 -11.40 4.23 12.50
N PHE A 157 -10.60 3.63 13.39
CA PHE A 157 -9.90 4.35 14.45
C PHE A 157 -8.96 5.44 13.87
N PHE A 158 -8.11 5.09 12.91
CA PHE A 158 -7.19 6.05 12.28
C PHE A 158 -7.96 7.14 11.52
N ALA A 159 -9.02 6.79 10.82
CA ALA A 159 -9.84 7.75 10.09
C ALA A 159 -10.50 8.78 11.04
N ARG A 160 -10.98 8.34 12.18
CA ARG A 160 -11.54 9.21 13.23
C ARG A 160 -10.46 10.07 13.88
N ARG A 161 -9.32 9.49 14.25
CA ARG A 161 -8.21 10.20 14.89
C ARG A 161 -7.70 11.36 14.04
N TYR A 162 -7.56 11.13 12.75
CA TYR A 162 -6.97 12.10 11.82
C TYR A 162 -8.00 12.79 10.91
N GLN A 163 -9.29 12.76 11.23
CA GLN A 163 -10.34 13.35 10.40
C GLN A 163 -10.14 14.84 10.10
N ALA A 164 -9.56 15.58 11.04
CA ALA A 164 -9.28 17.01 10.90
C ALA A 164 -8.07 17.34 10.02
N VAL A 165 -7.22 16.35 9.68
CA VAL A 165 -6.08 16.56 8.78
C VAL A 165 -6.55 16.49 7.33
N PRO A 166 -6.38 17.52 6.51
CA PRO A 166 -6.89 17.54 5.14
C PRO A 166 -6.18 16.54 4.23
N SER A 167 -6.86 16.08 3.19
CA SER A 167 -6.36 15.05 2.26
C SER A 167 -5.16 15.51 1.42
N GLU A 168 -4.94 16.81 1.27
CA GLU A 168 -3.75 17.40 0.65
C GLU A 168 -2.48 17.19 1.50
N ARG A 169 -2.65 16.87 2.78
CA ARG A 169 -1.55 16.65 3.73
C ARG A 169 -1.40 15.19 4.16
N LEU A 170 -2.48 14.42 4.10
CA LEU A 170 -2.52 13.06 4.63
C LEU A 170 -3.36 12.14 3.76
N SER A 171 -2.79 11.02 3.35
CA SER A 171 -3.48 9.91 2.71
C SER A 171 -3.33 8.61 3.50
N PHE A 172 -4.25 7.68 3.28
CA PHE A 172 -4.24 6.35 3.88
C PHE A 172 -4.02 5.30 2.80
N ASP A 173 -3.03 4.45 2.99
CA ASP A 173 -2.64 3.37 2.12
C ASP A 173 -3.02 2.05 2.79
N LEU A 174 -4.03 1.37 2.24
CA LEU A 174 -4.83 0.35 2.91
C LEU A 174 -4.00 -0.74 3.57
N PHE A 175 -3.13 -1.39 2.82
CA PHE A 175 -2.13 -2.32 3.32
C PHE A 175 -1.13 -2.68 2.22
N ASN A 176 0.05 -3.11 2.68
CA ASN A 176 1.19 -3.36 1.82
C ASN A 176 1.07 -4.66 1.03
N GLU A 177 1.30 -4.58 -0.28
CA GLU A 177 1.65 -5.71 -1.15
C GLU A 177 0.72 -6.93 -1.04
N PRO A 178 -0.55 -6.84 -1.49
CA PRO A 178 -1.43 -8.00 -1.56
C PRO A 178 -0.76 -9.18 -2.25
N PRO A 179 -1.02 -10.44 -1.83
CA PRO A 179 -0.30 -11.60 -2.33
C PRO A 179 -0.57 -11.85 -3.82
N PHE A 180 0.23 -12.72 -4.43
CA PHE A 180 -0.06 -13.25 -5.76
C PHE A 180 -1.40 -14.00 -5.75
N MET A 181 -2.24 -13.72 -6.74
CA MET A 181 -3.58 -14.29 -6.83
C MET A 181 -4.04 -14.44 -8.27
N SER A 182 -4.72 -15.53 -8.58
CA SER A 182 -5.35 -15.76 -9.89
C SER A 182 -6.70 -15.06 -10.02
N ASP A 183 -7.37 -14.77 -8.89
CA ASP A 183 -8.66 -14.08 -8.81
C ASP A 183 -8.57 -12.96 -7.77
N GLN A 184 -8.79 -11.73 -8.22
CA GLN A 184 -8.71 -10.53 -7.39
C GLN A 184 -9.97 -10.30 -6.52
N SER A 185 -11.01 -11.12 -6.62
CA SER A 185 -12.31 -10.89 -5.95
C SER A 185 -12.18 -10.74 -4.44
N ARG A 186 -11.35 -11.59 -3.80
CA ARG A 186 -11.06 -11.51 -2.35
C ARG A 186 -10.38 -10.19 -1.97
N TYR A 187 -9.41 -9.76 -2.76
CA TYR A 187 -8.74 -8.49 -2.52
C TYR A 187 -9.69 -7.31 -2.68
N VAL A 188 -10.52 -7.31 -3.72
CA VAL A 188 -11.54 -6.27 -3.95
C VAL A 188 -12.54 -6.22 -2.80
N GLU A 189 -13.01 -7.36 -2.30
CA GLU A 189 -13.88 -7.44 -1.11
C GLU A 189 -13.25 -6.76 0.11
N ILE A 190 -12.00 -7.12 0.43
CA ILE A 190 -11.25 -6.55 1.56
C ILE A 190 -11.06 -5.04 1.38
N ALA A 191 -10.55 -4.62 0.21
CA ALA A 191 -10.28 -3.21 -0.06
C ALA A 191 -11.54 -2.36 0.06
N ARG A 192 -12.67 -2.80 -0.50
CA ARG A 192 -13.96 -2.09 -0.38
C ARG A 192 -14.44 -1.96 1.06
N ALA A 193 -14.28 -3.00 1.86
CA ALA A 193 -14.65 -2.94 3.29
C ALA A 193 -13.81 -1.90 4.05
N LEU A 194 -12.49 -1.86 3.79
CA LEU A 194 -11.60 -0.88 4.40
C LEU A 194 -11.88 0.55 3.91
N ILE A 195 -12.12 0.74 2.62
CA ILE A 195 -12.49 2.03 2.02
C ILE A 195 -13.79 2.54 2.65
N ALA A 196 -14.80 1.69 2.78
CA ALA A 196 -16.07 2.05 3.41
C ALA A 196 -15.87 2.50 4.85
N ALA A 197 -15.12 1.75 5.65
CA ALA A 197 -14.82 2.07 7.04
C ALA A 197 -14.08 3.42 7.22
N ILE A 198 -13.12 3.71 6.34
CA ILE A 198 -12.41 4.99 6.34
C ILE A 198 -13.39 6.14 6.02
N ARG A 199 -14.24 5.96 5.01
CA ARG A 199 -15.15 7.00 4.53
C ARG A 199 -16.34 7.27 5.43
N GLU A 200 -16.73 6.32 6.28
CA GLU A 200 -17.70 6.56 7.35
C GLU A 200 -17.24 7.67 8.30
N GLU A 201 -15.96 7.71 8.64
CA GLU A 201 -15.38 8.67 9.58
C GLU A 201 -14.74 9.90 8.86
N SER A 202 -14.21 9.72 7.67
CA SER A 202 -13.51 10.73 6.89
C SER A 202 -13.89 10.65 5.40
N PRO A 203 -15.07 11.16 5.00
CA PRO A 203 -15.63 10.97 3.65
C PRO A 203 -14.75 11.48 2.50
N ALA A 204 -13.94 12.50 2.74
CA ALA A 204 -13.06 13.12 1.77
C ALA A 204 -11.62 12.58 1.81
N ARG A 205 -11.33 11.56 2.64
CA ARG A 205 -9.97 11.04 2.78
C ARG A 205 -9.43 10.51 1.45
N LEU A 206 -8.23 10.99 1.08
CA LEU A 206 -7.46 10.41 -0.01
C LEU A 206 -7.00 9.01 0.41
N ILE A 207 -7.39 8.02 -0.37
CA ILE A 207 -7.09 6.62 -0.11
C ILE A 207 -6.19 6.10 -1.23
N VAL A 208 -5.20 5.31 -0.84
CA VAL A 208 -4.28 4.59 -1.72
C VAL A 208 -4.49 3.10 -1.51
N ALA A 209 -4.45 2.32 -2.57
CA ALA A 209 -4.44 0.86 -2.50
C ALA A 209 -3.35 0.29 -3.40
N ASP A 210 -2.56 -0.62 -2.90
CA ASP A 210 -1.57 -1.30 -3.73
C ASP A 210 -2.26 -2.13 -4.83
N GLY A 211 -1.63 -2.26 -5.98
CA GLY A 211 -2.02 -3.25 -6.97
C GLY A 211 -1.93 -4.68 -6.43
N ALA A 212 -2.61 -5.61 -7.05
CA ALA A 212 -2.47 -7.04 -6.76
C ALA A 212 -1.05 -7.53 -7.07
N ASP A 213 -0.76 -8.79 -6.71
CA ASP A 213 0.50 -9.47 -7.03
C ASP A 213 1.72 -8.67 -6.53
N ILE A 214 1.70 -8.34 -5.22
CA ILE A 214 2.72 -7.50 -4.58
C ILE A 214 2.91 -6.12 -5.24
N GLY A 215 1.80 -5.50 -5.64
CA GLY A 215 1.78 -4.16 -6.25
C GLY A 215 2.15 -4.13 -7.73
N GLN A 216 2.16 -5.28 -8.45
CA GLN A 216 2.58 -5.34 -9.84
C GLN A 216 1.43 -5.30 -10.85
N THR A 217 0.21 -5.58 -10.40
CA THR A 217 -0.96 -5.73 -11.28
C THR A 217 -2.06 -4.74 -10.89
N PRO A 218 -2.57 -3.91 -11.83
CA PRO A 218 -3.66 -2.99 -11.55
C PRO A 218 -4.95 -3.73 -11.19
N VAL A 219 -5.79 -3.12 -10.34
CA VAL A 219 -7.07 -3.69 -9.90
C VAL A 219 -8.21 -2.85 -10.48
N LEU A 220 -8.63 -3.19 -11.70
CA LEU A 220 -9.64 -2.43 -12.44
C LEU A 220 -11.00 -2.38 -11.74
N ALA A 221 -11.33 -3.41 -10.94
CA ALA A 221 -12.56 -3.45 -10.16
C ALA A 221 -12.65 -2.41 -9.03
N LEU A 222 -11.52 -1.76 -8.67
CA LEU A 222 -11.48 -0.67 -7.68
C LEU A 222 -11.53 0.73 -8.29
N ILE A 223 -11.63 0.84 -9.60
CA ILE A 223 -11.53 2.14 -10.27
C ILE A 223 -12.66 3.09 -9.86
N ASP A 224 -13.87 2.56 -9.69
CA ASP A 224 -15.06 3.35 -9.33
C ASP A 224 -15.09 3.76 -7.85
N GLU A 225 -14.12 3.30 -7.08
CA GLU A 225 -13.94 3.73 -5.69
C GLU A 225 -13.32 5.12 -5.57
N GLY A 226 -12.79 5.71 -6.65
CA GLY A 226 -12.16 7.04 -6.61
C GLY A 226 -10.96 7.07 -5.66
N ILE A 227 -9.98 6.21 -5.90
CA ILE A 227 -8.76 6.06 -5.10
C ILE A 227 -7.52 6.15 -5.97
N VAL A 228 -6.36 6.34 -5.35
CA VAL A 228 -5.05 6.17 -6.00
C VAL A 228 -4.68 4.69 -5.98
N GLN A 229 -4.16 4.16 -7.08
CA GLN A 229 -3.52 2.84 -7.01
C GLN A 229 -2.00 2.98 -6.96
N SER A 230 -1.37 2.15 -6.14
CA SER A 230 0.07 2.17 -5.92
C SER A 230 0.73 0.96 -6.57
N THR A 231 1.81 1.22 -7.31
CA THR A 231 2.63 0.18 -7.95
C THR A 231 3.98 0.02 -7.27
N ARG A 232 4.75 -0.99 -7.70
CA ARG A 232 6.11 -1.26 -7.24
C ARG A 232 7.11 -1.17 -8.39
N GLY A 233 8.26 -0.55 -8.11
CA GLY A 233 9.33 -0.36 -9.08
C GLY A 233 10.55 -1.22 -8.78
N TYR A 234 10.38 -2.55 -8.64
CA TYR A 234 11.48 -3.45 -8.28
C TYR A 234 11.94 -4.40 -9.40
N LEU A 235 11.30 -4.36 -10.58
CA LEU A 235 11.73 -5.21 -11.69
C LEU A 235 12.95 -4.64 -12.44
N PRO A 236 13.89 -5.50 -12.88
CA PRO A 236 14.00 -6.91 -12.51
C PRO A 236 14.61 -7.06 -11.11
N LYS A 237 14.14 -8.03 -10.34
CA LYS A 237 14.65 -8.28 -8.98
C LYS A 237 16.13 -8.63 -8.94
N MET A 238 16.68 -9.16 -10.01
CA MET A 238 18.13 -9.39 -10.15
C MET A 238 18.95 -8.11 -10.00
N VAL A 239 18.39 -6.94 -10.33
CA VAL A 239 19.03 -5.64 -10.11
C VAL A 239 18.62 -5.08 -8.75
N SER A 240 17.33 -4.95 -8.49
CA SER A 240 16.84 -4.26 -7.29
C SER A 240 17.15 -4.99 -5.98
N HIS A 241 17.17 -6.32 -5.99
CA HIS A 241 17.29 -7.19 -4.81
C HIS A 241 18.49 -8.15 -4.89
N TYR A 242 19.54 -7.78 -5.63
CA TYR A 242 20.73 -8.62 -5.73
C TYR A 242 21.22 -9.05 -4.36
N THR A 243 21.40 -10.36 -4.15
CA THR A 243 21.77 -11.03 -2.89
C THR A 243 20.78 -10.89 -1.71
N ALA A 244 19.58 -10.37 -1.92
CA ALA A 244 18.58 -10.26 -0.86
C ALA A 244 18.16 -11.65 -0.33
N THR A 245 18.31 -11.86 0.98
CA THR A 245 18.04 -13.18 1.61
C THR A 245 16.55 -13.49 1.78
N TRP A 246 15.69 -12.47 1.70
CA TRP A 246 14.24 -12.60 1.84
C TRP A 246 13.50 -12.82 0.52
N VAL A 247 14.20 -12.76 -0.62
CA VAL A 247 13.66 -13.09 -1.94
C VAL A 247 14.00 -14.53 -2.29
N PRO A 248 13.06 -15.32 -2.81
CA PRO A 248 13.35 -16.71 -3.18
C PRO A 248 14.50 -16.82 -4.18
N LYS A 249 15.45 -17.71 -3.91
CA LYS A 249 16.66 -17.90 -4.78
C LYS A 249 16.34 -18.16 -6.24
N ARG A 250 15.20 -18.81 -6.55
CA ARG A 250 14.73 -19.02 -7.92
C ARG A 250 14.48 -17.74 -8.72
N GLU A 251 14.32 -16.61 -8.04
CA GLU A 251 14.19 -15.30 -8.68
C GLU A 251 15.54 -14.68 -9.08
N PHE A 252 16.63 -15.30 -8.64
CA PHE A 252 18.01 -14.97 -9.01
C PHE A 252 18.56 -16.10 -9.88
N GLU A 253 18.31 -16.07 -11.17
CA GLU A 253 18.74 -17.13 -12.11
C GLU A 253 20.27 -17.15 -12.31
N SER A 254 20.97 -16.07 -11.95
CA SER A 254 22.44 -16.04 -11.94
C SER A 254 22.96 -15.30 -10.70
N PHE A 255 24.09 -15.77 -10.16
CA PHE A 255 24.84 -15.10 -9.08
C PHE A 255 25.84 -14.08 -9.60
N GLU A 256 25.86 -13.82 -10.91
CA GLU A 256 26.72 -12.80 -11.49
C GLU A 256 26.31 -11.41 -11.05
N LYS A 257 27.28 -10.54 -10.84
CA LYS A 257 27.02 -9.15 -10.49
C LYS A 257 26.21 -8.50 -11.61
N PRO A 258 25.05 -7.92 -11.32
CA PRO A 258 24.21 -7.31 -12.34
C PRO A 258 24.91 -6.10 -12.97
N THR A 259 24.67 -5.94 -14.26
CA THR A 259 24.97 -4.72 -15.03
C THR A 259 23.68 -4.03 -15.40
N TRP A 260 23.75 -2.85 -15.99
CA TRP A 260 22.58 -2.22 -16.59
C TRP A 260 22.96 -1.52 -17.91
N PRO A 261 22.26 -1.77 -19.03
CA PRO A 261 21.27 -2.84 -19.25
C PRO A 261 21.83 -4.22 -18.97
N MET A 262 20.95 -5.22 -18.76
CA MET A 262 21.36 -6.59 -18.46
C MET A 262 20.70 -7.62 -19.38
N ILE A 263 21.31 -8.79 -19.47
CA ILE A 263 20.72 -9.98 -20.08
C ILE A 263 20.57 -11.01 -18.97
N ALA A 264 19.34 -11.48 -18.74
CA ALA A 264 19.02 -12.51 -17.78
C ALA A 264 19.53 -13.89 -18.27
N ALA A 265 19.64 -14.87 -17.36
CA ALA A 265 20.15 -16.22 -17.69
C ALA A 265 19.29 -16.93 -18.77
N ASN A 266 18.01 -16.62 -18.88
CA ASN A 266 17.11 -17.11 -19.93
C ASN A 266 17.30 -16.38 -21.28
N GLY A 267 18.27 -15.46 -21.41
CA GLY A 267 18.54 -14.67 -22.60
C GLY A 267 17.65 -13.43 -22.76
N GLU A 268 16.75 -13.15 -21.83
CA GLU A 268 15.88 -11.97 -21.88
C GLU A 268 16.67 -10.70 -21.58
N LYS A 269 16.57 -9.73 -22.48
CA LYS A 269 17.20 -8.42 -22.29
C LYS A 269 16.32 -7.53 -21.42
N TRP A 270 16.90 -6.99 -20.36
CA TRP A 270 16.31 -5.96 -19.51
C TRP A 270 16.97 -4.62 -19.78
N ASP A 271 16.19 -3.71 -20.29
CA ASP A 271 16.56 -2.32 -20.58
C ASP A 271 15.33 -1.42 -20.35
N ARG A 272 15.44 -0.14 -20.70
CA ARG A 272 14.36 0.83 -20.55
C ARG A 272 13.07 0.42 -21.25
N GLU A 273 13.14 -0.19 -22.44
CA GLU A 273 11.97 -0.62 -23.19
C GLU A 273 11.24 -1.76 -22.46
N LYS A 274 11.99 -2.74 -21.95
CA LYS A 274 11.41 -3.82 -21.15
C LYS A 274 10.81 -3.29 -19.84
N LEU A 275 11.45 -2.32 -19.19
CA LEU A 275 10.88 -1.66 -18.01
C LEU A 275 9.57 -0.93 -18.34
N ARG A 276 9.49 -0.23 -19.48
CA ARG A 276 8.26 0.41 -19.96
C ARG A 276 7.13 -0.60 -20.09
N HIS A 277 7.39 -1.69 -20.80
CA HIS A 277 6.41 -2.76 -20.99
C HIS A 277 5.91 -3.32 -19.65
N GLU A 278 6.84 -3.67 -18.75
CA GLU A 278 6.50 -4.34 -17.49
C GLU A 278 5.89 -3.42 -16.42
N LEU A 279 6.27 -2.15 -16.37
CA LEU A 279 5.92 -1.26 -15.26
C LEU A 279 4.95 -0.14 -15.63
N ILE A 280 4.85 0.23 -16.93
CA ILE A 280 3.99 1.33 -17.36
C ILE A 280 2.78 0.84 -18.14
N GLU A 281 3.01 0.02 -19.18
CA GLU A 281 1.95 -0.37 -20.10
C GLU A 281 0.86 -1.21 -19.45
N LYS A 282 1.21 -2.04 -18.49
CA LYS A 282 0.24 -2.82 -17.70
C LYS A 282 -0.79 -1.96 -16.98
N TRP A 283 -0.44 -0.72 -16.66
CA TRP A 283 -1.30 0.23 -15.94
C TRP A 283 -2.13 1.13 -16.87
N GLN A 284 -1.88 1.10 -18.18
CA GLN A 284 -2.60 1.94 -19.13
C GLN A 284 -4.13 1.78 -19.09
N PRO A 285 -4.72 0.56 -18.91
CA PRO A 285 -6.17 0.43 -18.80
C PRO A 285 -6.77 1.21 -17.62
N LEU A 286 -6.02 1.37 -16.53
CA LEU A 286 -6.42 2.13 -15.35
C LEU A 286 -6.25 3.64 -15.61
N VAL A 287 -5.09 4.04 -16.13
CA VAL A 287 -4.76 5.44 -16.46
C VAL A 287 -5.72 6.01 -17.50
N ALA A 288 -6.07 5.24 -18.54
CA ALA A 288 -7.02 5.64 -19.58
C ALA A 288 -8.42 5.97 -19.02
N ARG A 289 -8.79 5.44 -17.86
CA ARG A 289 -10.03 5.76 -17.12
C ARG A 289 -9.84 6.90 -16.12
N GLY A 290 -8.69 7.57 -16.12
CA GLY A 290 -8.38 8.74 -15.30
C GLY A 290 -7.97 8.43 -13.85
N ALA A 291 -7.77 7.15 -13.48
CA ALA A 291 -7.31 6.81 -12.15
C ALA A 291 -5.83 7.12 -11.98
N PRO A 292 -5.43 7.81 -10.91
CA PRO A 292 -4.03 8.15 -10.65
C PRO A 292 -3.24 6.93 -10.17
N VAL A 293 -1.97 6.89 -10.57
CA VAL A 293 -1.01 5.87 -10.15
C VAL A 293 0.16 6.55 -9.43
N HIS A 294 0.65 5.93 -8.36
CA HIS A 294 1.84 6.33 -7.62
C HIS A 294 2.76 5.12 -7.42
N VAL A 295 4.08 5.33 -7.48
CA VAL A 295 5.05 4.26 -7.21
C VAL A 295 5.36 4.27 -5.72
N GLY A 296 4.64 3.46 -4.94
CA GLY A 296 4.72 3.47 -3.46
C GLY A 296 6.06 2.97 -2.92
N GLU A 297 6.70 2.04 -3.63
CA GLU A 297 8.03 1.54 -3.28
C GLU A 297 8.86 1.22 -4.51
N TRP A 298 10.15 1.58 -4.43
CA TRP A 298 11.19 1.21 -5.38
C TRP A 298 12.57 1.46 -4.79
N GLY A 299 13.60 1.00 -5.46
CA GLY A 299 14.98 1.21 -5.03
C GLY A 299 15.84 0.00 -5.30
N CYS A 300 17.13 0.13 -4.99
CA CYS A 300 18.13 -0.87 -5.30
C CYS A 300 19.00 -1.17 -4.08
N LEU A 301 19.03 -2.45 -3.67
CA LEU A 301 19.80 -2.91 -2.52
C LEU A 301 21.30 -2.57 -2.68
N ALA A 302 21.93 -2.20 -1.58
CA ALA A 302 23.33 -1.75 -1.55
C ALA A 302 24.35 -2.78 -2.10
N ALA A 303 23.99 -4.06 -2.14
CA ALA A 303 24.82 -5.10 -2.74
C ALA A 303 24.92 -5.02 -4.28
N THR A 304 23.98 -4.36 -4.93
CA THR A 304 24.01 -4.16 -6.39
C THR A 304 25.08 -3.15 -6.75
N PRO A 305 25.93 -3.43 -7.77
CA PRO A 305 26.96 -2.48 -8.21
C PRO A 305 26.38 -1.08 -8.46
N HIS A 306 27.04 -0.04 -7.95
CA HIS A 306 26.53 1.34 -7.98
C HIS A 306 26.24 1.83 -9.40
N ALA A 307 27.11 1.53 -10.37
CA ALA A 307 26.89 1.92 -11.75
C ALA A 307 25.62 1.27 -12.35
N ALA A 308 25.35 0.00 -12.04
CA ALA A 308 24.14 -0.69 -12.47
C ALA A 308 22.91 -0.10 -11.79
N ALA A 309 22.99 0.17 -10.47
CA ALA A 309 21.91 0.80 -9.71
C ALA A 309 21.55 2.17 -10.28
N LEU A 310 22.52 3.05 -10.51
CA LEU A 310 22.27 4.39 -11.07
C LEU A 310 21.72 4.34 -12.50
N GLY A 311 22.24 3.47 -13.36
CA GLY A 311 21.72 3.30 -14.72
C GLY A 311 20.26 2.85 -14.73
N TRP A 312 19.94 1.83 -13.94
CA TRP A 312 18.57 1.32 -13.78
C TRP A 312 17.61 2.38 -13.19
N MET A 313 18.05 3.09 -12.14
CA MET A 313 17.26 4.18 -11.53
C MET A 313 17.04 5.33 -12.53
N THR A 314 18.01 5.65 -13.38
CA THR A 314 17.86 6.68 -14.42
C THR A 314 16.73 6.35 -15.38
N ASP A 315 16.67 5.11 -15.87
CA ASP A 315 15.60 4.68 -16.78
C ASP A 315 14.24 4.67 -16.11
N LEU A 316 14.13 4.20 -14.87
CA LEU A 316 12.88 4.22 -14.12
C LEU A 316 12.36 5.64 -13.89
N LEU A 317 13.22 6.54 -13.42
CA LEU A 317 12.85 7.94 -13.16
C LEU A 317 12.38 8.65 -14.43
N ALA A 318 13.02 8.36 -15.58
CA ALA A 318 12.60 8.90 -16.86
C ALA A 318 11.21 8.36 -17.26
N LEU A 319 10.95 7.05 -17.09
CA LEU A 319 9.66 6.43 -17.40
C LEU A 319 8.53 6.99 -16.52
N TRP A 320 8.75 7.16 -15.22
CA TRP A 320 7.73 7.72 -14.33
C TRP A 320 7.50 9.21 -14.59
N LYS A 321 8.53 9.95 -14.96
CA LYS A 321 8.39 11.35 -15.38
C LYS A 321 7.53 11.47 -16.64
N GLU A 322 7.75 10.62 -17.62
CA GLU A 322 6.93 10.53 -18.85
C GLU A 322 5.48 10.15 -18.54
N ALA A 323 5.27 9.21 -17.61
CA ALA A 323 3.94 8.80 -17.17
C ALA A 323 3.24 9.81 -16.23
N GLY A 324 3.96 10.83 -15.73
CA GLY A 324 3.44 11.79 -14.75
C GLY A 324 3.28 11.21 -13.34
N TRP A 325 3.94 10.09 -13.03
CA TRP A 325 3.80 9.41 -11.74
C TRP A 325 4.80 9.92 -10.72
N GLY A 326 4.33 10.12 -9.48
CA GLY A 326 5.14 10.31 -8.30
C GLY A 326 5.69 8.99 -7.76
N TRP A 327 6.61 9.06 -6.80
CA TRP A 327 7.29 7.87 -6.30
C TRP A 327 7.88 8.06 -4.89
N ALA A 328 8.12 6.93 -4.19
CA ALA A 328 8.80 6.89 -2.91
C ALA A 328 9.88 5.79 -2.89
N VAL A 329 11.15 6.18 -2.72
CA VAL A 329 12.28 5.24 -2.60
C VAL A 329 12.17 4.44 -1.31
N TRP A 330 12.45 3.18 -1.36
CA TRP A 330 12.67 2.31 -0.19
C TRP A 330 14.16 2.22 0.11
N ASN A 331 14.72 3.02 1.02
CA ASN A 331 14.22 4.01 1.97
C ASN A 331 15.07 5.29 1.92
N LEU A 332 14.89 6.25 2.86
CA LEU A 332 15.76 7.42 2.98
C LEU A 332 17.14 7.04 3.54
N ARG A 333 17.14 6.32 4.68
CA ARG A 333 18.32 5.82 5.38
C ARG A 333 18.38 4.31 5.31
N GLY A 334 19.56 3.76 5.01
CA GLY A 334 19.81 2.31 4.94
C GLY A 334 19.93 1.78 3.53
N HIS A 335 19.88 0.46 3.39
CA HIS A 335 20.42 -0.27 2.24
C HIS A 335 19.88 0.09 0.85
N PHE A 336 18.80 0.81 0.74
CA PHE A 336 18.23 1.25 -0.54
C PHE A 336 18.32 2.76 -0.76
N GLY A 337 18.67 3.51 0.27
CA GLY A 337 18.60 4.96 0.29
C GLY A 337 19.92 5.67 -0.06
N PRO A 338 19.84 6.99 -0.23
CA PRO A 338 21.03 7.82 -0.44
C PRO A 338 21.86 8.03 0.83
N LEU A 339 21.28 7.80 2.04
CA LEU A 339 21.97 7.96 3.31
C LEU A 339 22.27 6.62 3.96
N ASP A 340 23.53 6.47 4.42
CA ASP A 340 24.00 5.34 5.23
C ASP A 340 23.70 3.96 4.62
N SER A 341 23.71 3.86 3.28
CA SER A 341 23.31 2.63 2.59
C SER A 341 24.27 1.45 2.79
N GLY A 342 25.53 1.72 3.13
CA GLY A 342 26.54 0.67 3.29
C GLY A 342 27.00 0.06 1.95
N ARG A 343 26.74 0.69 0.82
CA ARG A 343 27.20 0.26 -0.49
C ARG A 343 28.73 0.38 -0.56
N GLU A 344 29.42 -0.69 -0.96
CA GLU A 344 30.88 -0.77 -0.87
C GLU A 344 31.61 0.01 -1.97
N ASP A 345 30.97 0.21 -3.12
CA ASP A 345 31.57 0.83 -4.31
C ASP A 345 31.13 2.32 -4.49
N VAL A 346 30.78 3.00 -3.38
CA VAL A 346 30.44 4.43 -3.35
C VAL A 346 31.48 5.22 -2.60
N ALA A 347 31.97 6.30 -3.22
CA ALA A 347 32.73 7.33 -2.53
C ALA A 347 31.72 8.26 -1.79
N TYR A 348 31.46 7.96 -0.52
CA TYR A 348 30.53 8.74 0.29
C TYR A 348 31.06 10.13 0.65
N GLU A 349 30.17 11.10 0.62
CA GLU A 349 30.38 12.40 1.25
C GLU A 349 30.02 12.31 2.75
N ASN A 350 30.82 12.92 3.62
CA ASN A 350 30.42 13.12 5.01
C ASN A 350 29.44 14.31 5.07
N PHE A 351 28.16 14.01 5.22
CA PHE A 351 27.10 14.99 5.23
C PHE A 351 26.41 15.01 6.59
N ARG A 352 26.71 15.98 7.43
CA ARG A 352 26.10 16.15 8.78
C ARG A 352 26.21 14.89 9.65
N GLY A 353 27.32 14.18 9.57
CA GLY A 353 27.55 12.94 10.32
C GLY A 353 27.03 11.68 9.64
N HIS A 354 26.44 11.77 8.46
CA HIS A 354 25.96 10.65 7.66
C HIS A 354 26.84 10.40 6.44
N LYS A 355 26.82 9.16 5.97
CA LYS A 355 27.43 8.76 4.70
C LYS A 355 26.43 8.99 3.56
N LEU A 356 26.63 10.05 2.78
CA LEU A 356 25.75 10.42 1.68
C LEU A 356 26.28 9.92 0.34
N ASP A 357 25.46 9.16 -0.38
CA ASP A 357 25.63 8.89 -1.81
C ASP A 357 25.14 10.10 -2.62
N ARG A 358 26.04 11.03 -2.89
CA ARG A 358 25.74 12.27 -3.60
C ARG A 358 25.20 12.03 -5.01
N LYS A 359 25.72 11.06 -5.74
CA LYS A 359 25.30 10.75 -7.11
C LYS A 359 23.84 10.23 -7.12
N MET A 360 23.50 9.36 -6.18
CA MET A 360 22.13 8.89 -6.05
C MET A 360 21.17 10.04 -5.67
N LEU A 361 21.54 10.88 -4.72
CA LEU A 361 20.72 12.04 -4.33
C LEU A 361 20.48 12.98 -5.51
N GLU A 362 21.52 13.34 -6.27
CA GLU A 362 21.37 14.23 -7.43
C GLU A 362 20.47 13.62 -8.50
N LEU A 363 20.60 12.31 -8.77
CA LEU A 363 19.73 11.59 -9.67
C LEU A 363 18.27 11.66 -9.22
N LEU A 364 17.98 11.40 -7.94
CA LEU A 364 16.64 11.45 -7.37
C LEU A 364 16.04 12.87 -7.43
N ARG A 365 16.85 13.91 -7.26
CA ARG A 365 16.38 15.31 -7.32
C ARG A 365 15.95 15.74 -8.72
N THR A 366 16.55 15.20 -9.75
CA THR A 366 16.29 15.53 -11.16
C THR A 366 15.21 14.65 -11.79
N GLY A 367 14.91 13.52 -11.19
CA GLY A 367 13.96 12.50 -11.65
C GLY A 367 12.47 12.84 -11.52
#